data_372accb4c8c12b560d1cc2083d7f80b1
#
_entry.id   372accb4c8c12b560d1cc2083d7f80b1
#
_cell.length_a   1.000
_cell.length_b   1.000
_cell.length_c   1.000
_cell.angle_alpha   90.00
_cell.angle_beta   90.00
_cell.angle_gamma   90.00
#
_symmetry.space_group_name_H-M   'P 1'
#
loop_
_entity.id
_entity.type
_entity.pdbx_description
1 polymer ?
#
loop_
_entity_poly.entity_id
_entity_poly.type
_entity_poly.pdbx_seq_one_letter_code
_entity_poly.pdbx_strand_id
1 'polypeptide(L)'
;MFIIGLFVNSLGICCIIKANLGSSPISSLPYTISLNCPISLGTLTFILNLFLIAGQMLILKKDFKQREWLQLPISVLFGVFIDFSMILLSWVNPDSYALQLVVLVVGCAILGLGVSMEVIANVVMLSGEAFVQAISLKKKKEFGMVKIFFDSSLMVAAVIVSLLLYGEVMGVREGTIVAAVIVGMFARYFNRRLAFVNRYLTADTPAGNETEAVPADNGHFVITIAREYGSGGREIGKQLAQHFGIPFYDRELIDMAAKSEGLSPDFVELHEQNIPSNLLYEMIMQDYSVPLENSLSKDDALFVTQSRIIRKLASEQSCIIIGRCADYVLRDFKNCFKVFIHADYDSKLKRATVEYHEPEEKAAEKLKHTDHGRANHYRTYTGAIWNDASHYDLCLDSSLFGVDGCCKIIGEIIAQNYLKQKNN
;
A
#
# COMPACT_ATOMS: atom_id res chain seq x y z
N MET A 1 15.64 -12.16 -8.84
CA MET A 1 15.40 -10.96 -8.01
C MET A 1 15.33 -11.29 -6.52
N PHE A 2 14.48 -12.22 -6.07
CA PHE A 2 14.35 -12.58 -4.63
C PHE A 2 15.67 -12.96 -3.96
N ILE A 3 16.47 -13.88 -4.53
CA ILE A 3 17.75 -14.31 -3.96
C ILE A 3 18.75 -13.14 -3.87
N ILE A 4 18.78 -12.25 -4.86
CA ILE A 4 19.62 -11.05 -4.82
C ILE A 4 19.12 -10.11 -3.72
N GLY A 5 17.81 -9.93 -3.57
CA GLY A 5 17.19 -9.16 -2.48
C GLY A 5 17.60 -9.70 -1.11
N LEU A 6 17.53 -11.02 -0.94
CA LEU A 6 17.91 -11.70 0.30
C LEU A 6 19.39 -11.48 0.65
N PHE A 7 20.27 -11.51 -0.35
CA PHE A 7 21.70 -11.20 -0.17
C PHE A 7 21.91 -9.72 0.20
N VAL A 8 21.26 -8.79 -0.52
CA VAL A 8 21.34 -7.35 -0.22
C VAL A 8 20.78 -7.03 1.17
N ASN A 9 19.69 -7.71 1.57
CA ASN A 9 19.12 -7.61 2.92
C ASN A 9 20.16 -8.04 3.99
N SER A 10 20.80 -9.20 3.82
CA SER A 10 21.83 -9.69 4.73
C SER A 10 23.03 -8.75 4.82
N LEU A 11 23.46 -8.17 3.69
CA LEU A 11 24.53 -7.19 3.63
C LEU A 11 24.16 -5.91 4.42
N GLY A 12 22.92 -5.43 4.30
CA GLY A 12 22.41 -4.30 5.05
C GLY A 12 22.42 -4.53 6.56
N ILE A 13 21.95 -5.70 7.01
CA ILE A 13 21.99 -6.10 8.43
C ILE A 13 23.44 -6.07 8.96
N CYS A 14 24.36 -6.70 8.23
CA CYS A 14 25.76 -6.76 8.64
C CYS A 14 26.41 -5.36 8.66
N CYS A 15 26.09 -4.50 7.72
CA CYS A 15 26.56 -3.13 7.69
C CYS A 15 26.09 -2.32 8.90
N ILE A 16 24.81 -2.46 9.31
CA ILE A 16 24.25 -1.85 10.52
C ILE A 16 25.01 -2.35 11.77
N ILE A 17 25.29 -3.64 11.86
CA ILE A 17 26.04 -4.22 12.97
C ILE A 17 27.47 -3.68 13.00
N LYS A 18 28.14 -3.59 11.85
CA LYS A 18 29.49 -3.04 11.72
C LYS A 18 29.58 -1.54 12.05
N ALA A 19 28.49 -0.82 12.00
CA ALA A 19 28.42 0.57 12.48
C ALA A 19 28.69 0.69 13.99
N ASN A 20 28.61 -0.40 14.75
CA ASN A 20 28.84 -0.46 16.20
C ASN A 20 27.91 0.45 17.03
N LEU A 21 26.74 0.81 16.48
CA LEU A 21 25.69 1.59 17.14
C LEU A 21 24.46 0.72 17.51
N GLY A 22 24.56 -0.58 17.37
CA GLY A 22 23.49 -1.55 17.62
C GLY A 22 23.20 -2.42 16.39
N SER A 23 22.01 -2.97 16.30
CA SER A 23 21.58 -3.87 15.21
C SER A 23 20.16 -3.55 14.76
N SER A 24 19.65 -4.22 13.73
CA SER A 24 18.21 -4.12 13.41
C SER A 24 17.36 -4.82 14.49
N PRO A 25 16.10 -4.42 14.74
CA PRO A 25 15.26 -5.00 15.80
C PRO A 25 15.19 -6.52 15.76
N ILE A 26 14.95 -7.11 14.59
CA ILE A 26 14.83 -8.56 14.41
C ILE A 26 16.16 -9.30 14.63
N SER A 27 17.28 -8.65 14.31
CA SER A 27 18.61 -9.23 14.46
C SER A 27 19.22 -8.96 15.86
N SER A 28 18.57 -8.17 16.71
CA SER A 28 19.10 -7.77 18.01
C SER A 28 19.36 -8.95 18.92
N LEU A 29 18.40 -9.88 19.02
CA LEU A 29 18.55 -11.07 19.87
C LEU A 29 19.63 -12.04 19.37
N PRO A 30 19.66 -12.48 18.09
CA PRO A 30 20.77 -13.29 17.55
C PRO A 30 22.11 -12.60 17.70
N TYR A 31 22.21 -11.31 17.43
CA TYR A 31 23.44 -10.56 17.53
C TYR A 31 23.98 -10.51 18.98
N THR A 32 23.13 -10.18 19.93
CA THR A 32 23.50 -10.16 21.35
C THR A 32 24.07 -11.52 21.80
N ILE A 33 23.43 -12.63 21.40
CA ILE A 33 23.91 -13.97 21.75
C ILE A 33 25.25 -14.27 21.06
N SER A 34 25.44 -13.88 19.80
CA SER A 34 26.64 -14.15 19.02
C SER A 34 27.90 -13.48 19.56
N LEU A 35 27.76 -12.43 20.38
CA LEU A 35 28.93 -11.74 20.95
C LEU A 35 29.71 -12.58 21.97
N ASN A 36 29.09 -13.58 22.61
CA ASN A 36 29.74 -14.44 23.64
C ASN A 36 29.62 -15.93 23.34
N CYS A 37 29.01 -16.32 22.23
CA CYS A 37 28.82 -17.71 21.87
C CYS A 37 29.67 -18.03 20.64
N PRO A 38 30.32 -19.20 20.55
CA PRO A 38 31.09 -19.60 19.38
C PRO A 38 30.23 -19.95 18.16
N ILE A 39 28.93 -19.56 18.18
CA ILE A 39 27.99 -19.80 17.11
C ILE A 39 27.90 -18.54 16.25
N SER A 40 27.90 -18.71 14.91
CA SER A 40 27.82 -17.59 13.98
C SER A 40 26.48 -16.85 14.07
N LEU A 41 26.48 -15.56 13.70
CA LEU A 41 25.28 -14.75 13.64
C LEU A 41 24.23 -15.34 12.69
N GLY A 42 24.66 -15.85 11.52
CA GLY A 42 23.77 -16.49 10.56
C GLY A 42 23.11 -17.74 11.11
N THR A 43 23.88 -18.59 11.82
CA THR A 43 23.31 -19.78 12.48
C THR A 43 22.28 -19.40 13.56
N LEU A 44 22.56 -18.40 14.40
CA LEU A 44 21.63 -17.94 15.42
C LEU A 44 20.38 -17.32 14.82
N THR A 45 20.53 -16.60 13.71
CA THR A 45 19.38 -16.05 12.95
C THR A 45 18.55 -17.20 12.36
N PHE A 46 19.16 -18.22 11.82
CA PHE A 46 18.44 -19.41 11.34
C PHE A 46 17.67 -20.11 12.46
N ILE A 47 18.29 -20.28 13.65
CA ILE A 47 17.61 -20.86 14.82
C ILE A 47 16.40 -20.03 15.23
N LEU A 48 16.54 -18.69 15.30
CA LEU A 48 15.42 -17.81 15.57
C LEU A 48 14.30 -17.99 14.54
N ASN A 49 14.64 -18.03 13.25
CA ASN A 49 13.68 -18.25 12.19
C ASN A 49 12.92 -19.57 12.32
N LEU A 50 13.59 -20.65 12.74
CA LEU A 50 12.94 -21.94 13.04
C LEU A 50 11.89 -21.81 14.15
N PHE A 51 12.21 -21.10 15.24
CA PHE A 51 11.26 -20.84 16.31
C PHE A 51 10.04 -20.02 15.81
N LEU A 52 10.27 -19.04 14.95
CA LEU A 52 9.20 -18.22 14.37
C LEU A 52 8.31 -19.04 13.43
N ILE A 53 8.90 -19.91 12.59
CA ILE A 53 8.14 -20.83 11.73
C ILE A 53 7.32 -21.82 12.57
N ALA A 54 7.92 -22.40 13.61
CA ALA A 54 7.18 -23.28 14.52
C ALA A 54 6.03 -22.54 15.22
N GLY A 55 6.26 -21.29 15.65
CA GLY A 55 5.21 -20.42 16.18
C GLY A 55 4.08 -20.15 15.20
N GLN A 56 4.41 -19.89 13.91
CA GLN A 56 3.40 -19.75 12.85
C GLN A 56 2.54 -21.02 12.71
N MET A 57 3.18 -22.19 12.70
CA MET A 57 2.46 -23.48 12.61
C MET A 57 1.50 -23.68 13.77
N LEU A 58 1.91 -23.32 15.00
CA LEU A 58 1.05 -23.41 16.18
C LEU A 58 -0.14 -22.45 16.14
N ILE A 59 0.05 -21.26 15.56
CA ILE A 59 -0.98 -20.22 15.45
C ILE A 59 -1.96 -20.54 14.32
N LEU A 60 -1.46 -20.85 13.12
CA LEU A 60 -2.26 -21.03 11.91
C LEU A 60 -2.86 -22.45 11.83
N LYS A 61 -2.22 -23.46 12.41
CA LYS A 61 -2.68 -24.86 12.39
C LYS A 61 -3.04 -25.31 10.96
N LYS A 62 -4.36 -25.46 10.67
CA LYS A 62 -4.85 -25.91 9.36
C LYS A 62 -4.72 -24.87 8.25
N ASP A 63 -4.56 -23.59 8.61
CA ASP A 63 -4.42 -22.47 7.65
C ASP A 63 -2.96 -22.29 7.22
N PHE A 64 -2.01 -23.09 7.73
CA PHE A 64 -0.61 -23.07 7.32
C PHE A 64 -0.49 -23.69 5.91
N LYS A 65 -0.19 -22.81 4.91
CA LYS A 65 -0.16 -23.22 3.49
C LYS A 65 1.14 -23.94 3.13
N GLN A 66 1.10 -24.82 2.13
CA GLN A 66 2.28 -25.55 1.64
C GLN A 66 3.41 -24.60 1.19
N ARG A 67 3.08 -23.41 0.66
CA ARG A 67 4.05 -22.39 0.26
C ARG A 67 4.90 -21.89 1.43
N GLU A 68 4.37 -21.89 2.65
CA GLU A 68 5.09 -21.44 3.85
C GLU A 68 6.30 -22.32 4.19
N TRP A 69 6.33 -23.59 3.76
CA TRP A 69 7.49 -24.47 3.92
C TRP A 69 8.74 -23.99 3.19
N LEU A 70 8.59 -23.15 2.17
CA LEU A 70 9.73 -22.50 1.49
C LEU A 70 10.53 -21.58 2.43
N GLN A 71 9.94 -21.13 3.54
CA GLN A 71 10.66 -20.35 4.55
C GLN A 71 11.85 -21.13 5.13
N LEU A 72 11.80 -22.46 5.22
CA LEU A 72 12.88 -23.27 5.77
C LEU A 72 14.18 -23.18 4.91
N PRO A 73 14.19 -23.57 3.63
CA PRO A 73 15.38 -23.45 2.81
C PRO A 73 15.83 -22.00 2.63
N ILE A 74 14.91 -21.05 2.59
CA ILE A 74 15.24 -19.62 2.50
C ILE A 74 15.89 -19.12 3.78
N SER A 75 15.46 -19.57 4.96
CA SER A 75 16.09 -19.21 6.23
C SER A 75 17.51 -19.76 6.36
N VAL A 76 17.79 -20.96 5.83
CA VAL A 76 19.15 -21.50 5.74
C VAL A 76 20.01 -20.60 4.85
N LEU A 77 19.53 -20.31 3.64
CA LEU A 77 20.25 -19.47 2.68
C LEU A 77 20.51 -18.06 3.25
N PHE A 78 19.53 -17.50 3.95
CA PHE A 78 19.67 -16.21 4.60
C PHE A 78 20.73 -16.20 5.68
N GLY A 79 20.79 -17.25 6.52
CA GLY A 79 21.85 -17.43 7.51
C GLY A 79 23.25 -17.51 6.88
N VAL A 80 23.40 -18.27 5.78
CA VAL A 80 24.65 -18.35 5.01
C VAL A 80 25.03 -16.99 4.44
N PHE A 81 24.08 -16.23 3.92
CA PHE A 81 24.32 -14.87 3.40
C PHE A 81 24.75 -13.90 4.49
N ILE A 82 24.18 -13.99 5.70
CA ILE A 82 24.59 -13.19 6.85
C ILE A 82 26.07 -13.50 7.21
N ASP A 83 26.44 -14.75 7.35
CA ASP A 83 27.81 -15.14 7.70
C ASP A 83 28.80 -14.72 6.60
N PHE A 84 28.46 -14.90 5.34
CA PHE A 84 29.26 -14.43 4.22
C PHE A 84 29.40 -12.89 4.20
N SER A 85 28.32 -12.16 4.46
CA SER A 85 28.33 -10.68 4.53
C SER A 85 29.16 -10.18 5.71
N MET A 86 29.16 -10.88 6.86
CA MET A 86 30.02 -10.53 8.00
C MET A 86 31.49 -10.66 7.67
N ILE A 87 31.88 -11.68 6.87
CA ILE A 87 33.25 -11.86 6.39
C ILE A 87 33.60 -10.78 5.36
N LEU A 88 32.70 -10.53 4.40
CA LEU A 88 32.88 -9.52 3.36
C LEU A 88 33.09 -8.11 3.93
N LEU A 89 32.39 -7.77 5.00
CA LEU A 89 32.47 -6.49 5.69
C LEU A 89 33.47 -6.48 6.86
N SER A 90 34.41 -7.46 6.95
CA SER A 90 35.36 -7.53 8.05
C SER A 90 36.28 -6.30 8.15
N TRP A 91 36.58 -5.66 7.04
CA TRP A 91 37.36 -4.42 6.94
C TRP A 91 36.63 -3.14 7.39
N VAL A 92 35.30 -3.21 7.54
CA VAL A 92 34.52 -2.06 8.01
C VAL A 92 34.62 -1.98 9.53
N ASN A 93 35.36 -0.98 10.01
CA ASN A 93 35.53 -0.73 11.44
C ASN A 93 35.62 0.81 11.66
N PRO A 94 34.47 1.50 11.80
CA PRO A 94 34.44 2.95 11.91
C PRO A 94 34.94 3.41 13.28
N ASP A 95 36.05 4.22 13.30
CA ASP A 95 36.69 4.70 14.52
C ASP A 95 36.02 5.93 15.14
N SER A 96 35.27 6.72 14.36
CA SER A 96 34.58 7.92 14.83
C SER A 96 33.06 7.77 14.85
N TYR A 97 32.40 8.41 15.81
CA TYR A 97 30.94 8.39 15.92
C TYR A 97 30.25 8.90 14.64
N ALA A 98 30.82 9.93 13.99
CA ALA A 98 30.29 10.43 12.73
C ALA A 98 30.36 9.38 11.61
N LEU A 99 31.45 8.62 11.53
CA LEU A 99 31.61 7.55 10.55
C LEU A 99 30.69 6.36 10.88
N GLN A 100 30.50 6.06 12.17
CA GLN A 100 29.52 5.05 12.62
C GLN A 100 28.10 5.40 12.17
N LEU A 101 27.70 6.67 12.28
CA LEU A 101 26.41 7.16 11.83
C LEU A 101 26.25 7.05 10.30
N VAL A 102 27.28 7.38 9.54
CA VAL A 102 27.29 7.22 8.08
C VAL A 102 27.12 5.76 7.68
N VAL A 103 27.90 4.86 8.29
CA VAL A 103 27.82 3.42 8.04
C VAL A 103 26.44 2.86 8.42
N LEU A 104 25.85 3.33 9.53
CA LEU A 104 24.48 2.99 9.94
C LEU A 104 23.44 3.38 8.88
N VAL A 105 23.48 4.64 8.41
CA VAL A 105 22.53 5.13 7.40
C VAL A 105 22.68 4.39 6.07
N VAL A 106 23.94 4.13 5.63
CA VAL A 106 24.21 3.33 4.44
C VAL A 106 23.69 1.90 4.62
N GLY A 107 23.92 1.28 5.78
CA GLY A 107 23.38 -0.04 6.11
C GLY A 107 21.85 -0.08 6.06
N CYS A 108 21.18 0.94 6.62
CA CYS A 108 19.73 1.08 6.55
C CYS A 108 19.22 1.24 5.11
N ALA A 109 19.94 1.96 4.26
CA ALA A 109 19.58 2.12 2.85
C ALA A 109 19.72 0.79 2.09
N ILE A 110 20.83 0.07 2.30
CA ILE A 110 21.05 -1.25 1.69
C ILE A 110 19.99 -2.25 2.17
N LEU A 111 19.69 -2.27 3.47
CA LEU A 111 18.65 -3.13 4.04
C LEU A 111 17.29 -2.81 3.43
N GLY A 112 16.92 -1.52 3.36
CA GLY A 112 15.66 -1.09 2.75
C GLY A 112 15.54 -1.45 1.26
N LEU A 113 16.67 -1.42 0.51
CA LEU A 113 16.73 -1.88 -0.87
C LEU A 113 16.49 -3.39 -0.97
N GLY A 114 17.17 -4.19 -0.13
CA GLY A 114 17.02 -5.65 -0.08
C GLY A 114 15.58 -6.06 0.20
N VAL A 115 14.97 -5.48 1.23
CA VAL A 115 13.55 -5.68 1.57
C VAL A 115 12.64 -5.32 0.40
N SER A 116 12.86 -4.19 -0.28
CA SER A 116 12.06 -3.80 -1.44
C SER A 116 12.15 -4.80 -2.60
N MET A 117 13.35 -5.36 -2.85
CA MET A 117 13.55 -6.38 -3.88
C MET A 117 12.83 -7.70 -3.53
N GLU A 118 12.81 -8.10 -2.25
CA GLU A 118 12.08 -9.29 -1.78
C GLU A 118 10.56 -9.11 -1.93
N VAL A 119 10.04 -7.94 -1.53
CA VAL A 119 8.61 -7.59 -1.67
C VAL A 119 8.17 -7.63 -3.14
N ILE A 120 8.93 -6.98 -4.03
CA ILE A 120 8.61 -6.95 -5.47
C ILE A 120 8.68 -8.36 -6.08
N ALA A 121 9.62 -9.20 -5.64
CA ALA A 121 9.75 -10.57 -6.13
C ALA A 121 8.61 -11.50 -5.67
N ASN A 122 7.91 -11.18 -4.60
CA ASN A 122 6.71 -11.86 -4.08
C ASN A 122 6.79 -13.40 -4.04
N VAL A 123 7.95 -13.96 -3.63
CA VAL A 123 8.15 -15.42 -3.59
C VAL A 123 7.61 -16.01 -2.29
N VAL A 124 8.11 -15.54 -1.14
CA VAL A 124 7.64 -15.92 0.20
C VAL A 124 8.03 -14.83 1.20
N MET A 125 7.26 -14.68 2.27
CA MET A 125 7.64 -13.81 3.38
C MET A 125 8.75 -14.39 4.20
N LEU A 126 9.66 -13.54 4.71
CA LEU A 126 10.60 -13.95 5.73
C LEU A 126 9.89 -14.35 7.04
N SER A 127 10.50 -15.26 7.79
CA SER A 127 9.87 -15.89 8.97
C SER A 127 9.41 -14.90 10.03
N GLY A 128 10.10 -13.75 10.19
CA GLY A 128 9.75 -12.71 11.14
C GLY A 128 8.43 -12.03 10.78
N GLU A 129 8.32 -11.57 9.54
CA GLU A 129 7.10 -10.92 9.05
C GLU A 129 5.93 -11.90 8.96
N ALA A 130 6.18 -13.11 8.49
CA ALA A 130 5.15 -14.14 8.39
C ALA A 130 4.61 -14.55 9.79
N PHE A 131 5.45 -14.56 10.82
CA PHE A 131 5.02 -14.77 12.21
C PHE A 131 4.12 -13.64 12.71
N VAL A 132 4.50 -12.38 12.46
CA VAL A 132 3.71 -11.19 12.79
C VAL A 132 2.36 -11.26 12.07
N GLN A 133 2.34 -11.63 10.79
CA GLN A 133 1.13 -11.80 10.01
C GLN A 133 0.21 -12.88 10.61
N ALA A 134 0.76 -14.02 10.99
CA ALA A 134 -0.01 -15.09 11.63
C ALA A 134 -0.73 -14.62 12.90
N ILE A 135 -0.06 -13.82 13.74
CA ILE A 135 -0.64 -13.21 14.95
C ILE A 135 -1.72 -12.19 14.57
N SER A 136 -1.43 -11.32 13.59
CA SER A 136 -2.34 -10.27 13.11
C SER A 136 -3.66 -10.89 12.64
N LEU A 137 -3.60 -11.89 11.79
CA LEU A 137 -4.76 -12.64 11.28
C LEU A 137 -5.55 -13.31 12.41
N LYS A 138 -4.86 -14.04 13.31
CA LYS A 138 -5.51 -14.79 14.38
C LYS A 138 -6.21 -13.89 15.40
N LYS A 139 -5.56 -12.76 15.75
CA LYS A 139 -6.08 -11.80 16.73
C LYS A 139 -6.93 -10.69 16.13
N LYS A 140 -7.08 -10.65 14.81
CA LYS A 140 -7.77 -9.57 14.08
C LYS A 140 -7.26 -8.19 14.48
N LYS A 141 -5.93 -8.09 14.65
CA LYS A 141 -5.23 -6.84 14.99
C LYS A 141 -4.48 -6.37 13.77
N GLU A 142 -4.27 -5.08 13.69
CA GLU A 142 -3.53 -4.44 12.61
C GLU A 142 -2.07 -4.92 12.60
N PHE A 143 -1.57 -5.29 11.41
CA PHE A 143 -0.22 -5.85 11.24
C PHE A 143 0.86 -4.92 11.82
N GLY A 144 0.80 -3.62 11.51
CA GLY A 144 1.78 -2.65 11.98
C GLY A 144 1.87 -2.57 13.51
N MET A 145 0.72 -2.59 14.21
CA MET A 145 0.72 -2.65 15.69
C MET A 145 1.38 -3.93 16.19
N VAL A 146 1.03 -5.08 15.59
CA VAL A 146 1.63 -6.37 15.98
C VAL A 146 3.13 -6.38 15.71
N LYS A 147 3.57 -5.79 14.58
CA LYS A 147 5.00 -5.67 14.20
C LYS A 147 5.77 -4.84 15.24
N ILE A 148 5.25 -3.67 15.64
CA ILE A 148 5.89 -2.84 16.66
C ILE A 148 6.04 -3.60 17.99
N PHE A 149 4.99 -4.28 18.43
CA PHE A 149 5.05 -5.08 19.65
C PHE A 149 6.04 -6.23 19.53
N PHE A 150 6.08 -6.90 18.39
CA PHE A 150 7.01 -7.98 18.12
C PHE A 150 8.46 -7.50 18.12
N ASP A 151 8.78 -6.46 17.35
CA ASP A 151 10.12 -5.89 17.27
C ASP A 151 10.58 -5.35 18.63
N SER A 152 9.69 -4.65 19.36
CA SER A 152 9.96 -4.19 20.73
C SER A 152 10.21 -5.36 21.68
N SER A 153 9.47 -6.46 21.55
CA SER A 153 9.66 -7.65 22.37
C SER A 153 11.02 -8.32 22.13
N LEU A 154 11.48 -8.36 20.89
CA LEU A 154 12.81 -8.87 20.54
C LEU A 154 13.94 -7.97 21.07
N MET A 155 13.76 -6.64 21.01
CA MET A 155 14.71 -5.70 21.60
C MET A 155 14.78 -5.84 23.13
N VAL A 156 13.64 -5.95 23.80
CA VAL A 156 13.59 -6.18 25.27
C VAL A 156 14.22 -7.52 25.62
N ALA A 157 13.93 -8.58 24.88
CA ALA A 157 14.55 -9.90 25.07
C ALA A 157 16.06 -9.82 24.89
N ALA A 158 16.56 -9.10 23.87
CA ALA A 158 17.99 -8.90 23.65
C ALA A 158 18.64 -8.14 24.81
N VAL A 159 18.00 -7.11 25.35
CA VAL A 159 18.49 -6.39 26.54
C VAL A 159 18.55 -7.31 27.78
N ILE A 160 17.49 -8.09 28.04
CA ILE A 160 17.47 -9.05 29.16
C ILE A 160 18.60 -10.08 29.02
N VAL A 161 18.74 -10.68 27.83
CA VAL A 161 19.80 -11.65 27.55
C VAL A 161 21.19 -11.02 27.71
N SER A 162 21.35 -9.76 27.25
CA SER A 162 22.60 -9.02 27.41
C SER A 162 22.96 -8.83 28.88
N LEU A 163 22.02 -8.39 29.70
CA LEU A 163 22.24 -8.21 31.15
C LEU A 163 22.57 -9.53 31.85
N LEU A 164 21.95 -10.63 31.44
CA LEU A 164 22.21 -11.96 32.02
C LEU A 164 23.57 -12.51 31.61
N LEU A 165 24.03 -12.28 30.38
CA LEU A 165 25.30 -12.85 29.87
C LEU A 165 26.50 -11.94 30.13
N TYR A 166 26.34 -10.63 30.14
CA TYR A 166 27.45 -9.67 30.16
C TYR A 166 27.42 -8.74 31.40
N GLY A 167 26.28 -8.64 32.11
CA GLY A 167 26.10 -7.66 33.19
C GLY A 167 25.90 -6.22 32.68
N GLU A 168 25.94 -5.98 31.38
CA GLU A 168 25.77 -4.69 30.74
C GLU A 168 24.96 -4.81 29.44
N VAL A 169 24.43 -3.69 28.91
CA VAL A 169 23.64 -3.69 27.68
C VAL A 169 24.58 -3.67 26.46
N MET A 170 24.68 -4.81 25.77
CA MET A 170 25.43 -4.98 24.52
C MET A 170 24.50 -5.39 23.38
N GLY A 171 24.85 -5.01 22.16
CA GLY A 171 24.09 -5.40 20.95
C GLY A 171 22.85 -4.56 20.64
N VAL A 172 22.25 -3.89 21.62
CA VAL A 172 21.14 -2.94 21.47
C VAL A 172 21.61 -1.57 21.92
N ARG A 173 21.60 -0.61 20.99
CA ARG A 173 22.03 0.78 21.25
C ARG A 173 21.09 1.75 20.54
N GLU A 174 21.42 3.03 20.58
CA GLU A 174 20.67 4.12 19.91
C GLU A 174 20.44 3.87 18.42
N GLY A 175 21.41 3.26 17.73
CA GLY A 175 21.30 2.92 16.31
C GLY A 175 20.22 1.88 16.01
N THR A 176 19.86 1.02 16.99
CA THR A 176 18.75 0.07 16.80
C THR A 176 17.42 0.76 16.65
N ILE A 177 17.18 1.82 17.43
CA ILE A 177 15.96 2.64 17.35
C ILE A 177 15.95 3.42 16.03
N VAL A 178 17.10 4.00 15.67
CA VAL A 178 17.27 4.75 14.41
C VAL A 178 17.03 3.83 13.20
N ALA A 179 17.58 2.61 13.22
CA ALA A 179 17.39 1.63 12.15
C ALA A 179 15.92 1.22 12.00
N ALA A 180 15.20 1.02 13.12
CA ALA A 180 13.78 0.67 13.09
C ALA A 180 12.93 1.69 12.31
N VAL A 181 13.28 2.97 12.37
CA VAL A 181 12.56 4.05 11.66
C VAL A 181 13.07 4.24 10.24
N ILE A 182 14.40 4.34 10.08
CA ILE A 182 15.03 4.74 8.81
C ILE A 182 14.93 3.63 7.74
N VAL A 183 15.06 2.36 8.11
CA VAL A 183 14.93 1.23 7.17
C VAL A 183 13.58 1.31 6.48
N GLY A 184 12.53 1.66 7.24
CA GLY A 184 11.21 1.87 6.72
C GLY A 184 11.08 2.94 5.67
N MET A 185 11.70 4.04 5.91
CA MET A 185 11.69 5.15 4.96
C MET A 185 12.39 4.75 3.65
N PHE A 186 13.55 4.08 3.74
CA PHE A 186 14.29 3.63 2.55
C PHE A 186 13.53 2.54 1.78
N ALA A 187 12.94 1.57 2.47
CA ALA A 187 12.16 0.53 1.80
C ALA A 187 10.99 1.14 1.01
N ARG A 188 10.28 2.13 1.58
CA ARG A 188 9.22 2.88 0.88
C ARG A 188 9.76 3.62 -0.34
N TYR A 189 10.87 4.31 -0.18
CA TYR A 189 11.51 5.05 -1.28
C TYR A 189 11.87 4.11 -2.44
N PHE A 190 12.52 2.98 -2.13
CA PHE A 190 12.93 2.01 -3.14
C PHE A 190 11.74 1.27 -3.76
N ASN A 191 10.71 0.91 -3.01
CA ASN A 191 9.50 0.30 -3.56
C ASN A 191 8.87 1.19 -4.63
N ARG A 192 8.79 2.51 -4.40
CA ARG A 192 8.28 3.46 -5.41
C ARG A 192 9.18 3.55 -6.63
N ARG A 193 10.50 3.57 -6.44
CA ARG A 193 11.47 3.68 -7.54
C ARG A 193 11.63 2.41 -8.33
N LEU A 194 11.52 1.24 -7.69
CA LEU A 194 11.64 -0.07 -8.31
C LEU A 194 10.29 -0.61 -8.85
N ALA A 195 9.19 0.10 -8.66
CA ALA A 195 7.87 -0.31 -9.17
C ALA A 195 7.88 -0.56 -10.69
N PHE A 196 8.75 0.12 -11.46
CA PHE A 196 8.91 -0.14 -12.89
C PHE A 196 9.46 -1.54 -13.19
N VAL A 197 10.28 -2.11 -12.30
CA VAL A 197 10.86 -3.46 -12.45
C VAL A 197 9.75 -4.52 -12.39
N ASN A 198 8.71 -4.27 -11.61
CA ASN A 198 7.54 -5.15 -11.54
C ASN A 198 6.88 -5.30 -12.93
N ARG A 199 6.89 -4.24 -13.73
CA ARG A 199 6.36 -4.25 -15.10
C ARG A 199 7.16 -5.17 -16.04
N TYR A 200 8.48 -5.29 -15.81
CA TYR A 200 9.34 -6.18 -16.60
C TYR A 200 9.29 -7.62 -16.10
N LEU A 201 9.15 -7.84 -14.78
CA LEU A 201 9.08 -9.18 -14.20
C LEU A 201 7.73 -9.88 -14.43
N THR A 202 6.67 -9.11 -14.61
CA THR A 202 5.32 -9.66 -14.92
C THR A 202 5.08 -9.86 -16.42
N ALA A 203 5.97 -9.36 -17.30
CA ALA A 203 5.83 -9.51 -18.75
C ALA A 203 6.04 -10.95 -19.25
N ASP A 204 6.77 -11.81 -18.50
CA ASP A 204 7.13 -13.17 -18.90
C ASP A 204 6.46 -14.29 -18.10
N THR A 205 5.62 -13.97 -17.12
CA THR A 205 4.85 -14.99 -16.41
C THR A 205 3.43 -14.97 -16.97
N PRO A 206 2.93 -16.10 -17.54
CA PRO A 206 1.50 -16.17 -17.81
C PRO A 206 0.82 -15.99 -16.44
N ALA A 207 0.07 -14.93 -16.32
CA ALA A 207 -0.62 -14.51 -15.12
C ALA A 207 -1.59 -15.61 -14.68
N GLY A 208 -1.08 -16.51 -13.84
CA GLY A 208 -1.87 -17.39 -13.02
C GLY A 208 -2.28 -16.69 -11.75
N ASN A 209 -2.99 -15.63 -11.89
CA ASN A 209 -3.90 -15.03 -10.92
C ASN A 209 -4.80 -14.14 -11.76
N GLU A 210 -6.06 -14.38 -11.70
CA GLU A 210 -7.15 -13.67 -12.30
C GLU A 210 -7.05 -12.13 -12.13
N THR A 211 -6.10 -11.49 -12.84
CA THR A 211 -6.45 -10.29 -13.53
C THR A 211 -7.44 -10.81 -14.57
N GLU A 212 -8.74 -10.78 -14.23
CA GLU A 212 -9.78 -10.92 -15.23
C GLU A 212 -9.28 -10.13 -16.43
N ALA A 213 -9.02 -10.87 -17.52
CA ALA A 213 -8.65 -10.28 -18.78
C ALA A 213 -9.58 -9.10 -19.00
N VAL A 214 -9.03 -7.93 -19.36
CA VAL A 214 -9.85 -6.82 -19.82
C VAL A 214 -10.83 -7.45 -20.80
N PRO A 215 -12.13 -7.49 -20.48
CA PRO A 215 -13.07 -8.23 -21.31
C PRO A 215 -12.92 -7.75 -22.73
N ALA A 216 -12.90 -8.67 -23.66
CA ALA A 216 -12.93 -8.36 -25.08
C ALA A 216 -14.04 -7.32 -25.28
N ASP A 217 -13.78 -6.33 -26.12
CA ASP A 217 -14.65 -5.20 -26.45
C ASP A 217 -16.10 -5.68 -26.72
N ASN A 218 -16.91 -5.73 -25.63
CA ASN A 218 -18.30 -6.17 -25.69
C ASN A 218 -19.23 -5.03 -26.14
N GLY A 219 -18.67 -3.91 -26.63
CA GLY A 219 -19.41 -2.74 -27.05
C GLY A 219 -20.01 -1.92 -25.89
N HIS A 220 -19.61 -2.21 -24.64
CA HIS A 220 -19.97 -1.41 -23.47
C HIS A 220 -19.03 -0.22 -23.34
N PHE A 221 -19.58 0.92 -22.93
CA PHE A 221 -18.81 2.11 -22.59
C PHE A 221 -19.04 2.54 -21.13
N VAL A 222 -18.03 3.11 -20.51
CA VAL A 222 -18.10 3.59 -19.13
C VAL A 222 -17.75 5.07 -19.11
N ILE A 223 -18.52 5.86 -18.34
CA ILE A 223 -18.18 7.26 -18.06
C ILE A 223 -17.78 7.34 -16.60
N THR A 224 -16.53 7.74 -16.33
CA THR A 224 -16.09 8.03 -14.96
C THR A 224 -16.12 9.54 -14.73
N ILE A 225 -16.67 9.98 -13.61
CA ILE A 225 -16.79 11.41 -13.27
C ILE A 225 -16.08 11.66 -11.94
N ALA A 226 -14.89 12.25 -12.01
CA ALA A 226 -14.24 12.90 -10.87
C ALA A 226 -14.80 14.33 -10.75
N ARG A 227 -14.92 14.85 -9.53
CA ARG A 227 -15.65 16.12 -9.32
C ARG A 227 -15.23 16.81 -8.03
N GLU A 228 -15.21 18.13 -8.04
CA GLU A 228 -15.13 18.95 -6.82
C GLU A 228 -16.47 18.94 -6.07
N TYR A 229 -16.44 19.18 -4.76
CA TYR A 229 -17.65 19.31 -3.95
C TYR A 229 -18.40 20.59 -4.36
N GLY A 230 -19.69 20.49 -4.54
CA GLY A 230 -20.50 21.63 -5.01
C GLY A 230 -20.40 21.93 -6.52
N SER A 231 -19.61 21.17 -7.30
CA SER A 231 -19.52 21.38 -8.75
C SER A 231 -20.71 20.83 -9.56
N GLY A 232 -21.66 20.13 -8.93
CA GLY A 232 -22.79 19.53 -9.66
C GLY A 232 -22.45 18.25 -10.43
N GLY A 233 -21.25 17.71 -10.25
CA GLY A 233 -20.81 16.51 -10.99
C GLY A 233 -21.65 15.26 -10.72
N ARG A 234 -22.29 15.16 -9.54
CA ARG A 234 -23.21 14.05 -9.22
C ARG A 234 -24.52 14.17 -9.98
N GLU A 235 -25.04 15.37 -10.07
CA GLU A 235 -26.26 15.73 -10.80
C GLU A 235 -26.07 15.49 -12.30
N ILE A 236 -24.92 15.93 -12.84
CA ILE A 236 -24.51 15.66 -14.23
C ILE A 236 -24.50 14.16 -14.50
N GLY A 237 -23.86 13.37 -13.63
CA GLY A 237 -23.81 11.91 -13.78
C GLY A 237 -25.19 11.26 -13.77
N LYS A 238 -26.10 11.69 -12.90
CA LYS A 238 -27.49 11.20 -12.88
C LYS A 238 -28.28 11.53 -14.14
N GLN A 239 -28.17 12.77 -14.63
CA GLN A 239 -28.84 13.18 -15.88
C GLN A 239 -28.29 12.39 -17.07
N LEU A 240 -26.98 12.20 -17.18
CA LEU A 240 -26.38 11.38 -18.23
C LEU A 240 -26.84 9.92 -18.16
N ALA A 241 -26.94 9.35 -16.95
CA ALA A 241 -27.43 7.98 -16.76
C ALA A 241 -28.89 7.83 -17.25
N GLN A 242 -29.72 8.79 -16.95
CA GLN A 242 -31.11 8.86 -17.44
C GLN A 242 -31.16 9.04 -18.97
N HIS A 243 -30.33 9.93 -19.52
CA HIS A 243 -30.27 10.19 -20.96
C HIS A 243 -29.89 8.97 -21.78
N PHE A 244 -28.89 8.19 -21.30
CA PHE A 244 -28.41 6.98 -21.98
C PHE A 244 -29.15 5.70 -21.57
N GLY A 245 -29.99 5.75 -20.55
CA GLY A 245 -30.66 4.56 -20.01
C GLY A 245 -29.70 3.55 -19.39
N ILE A 246 -28.59 4.01 -18.78
CA ILE A 246 -27.54 3.16 -18.19
C ILE A 246 -27.46 3.36 -16.68
N PRO A 247 -26.97 2.34 -15.92
CA PRO A 247 -26.80 2.43 -14.48
C PRO A 247 -25.87 3.56 -14.04
N PHE A 248 -26.16 4.09 -12.85
CA PHE A 248 -25.39 5.11 -12.15
C PHE A 248 -24.89 4.55 -10.82
N TYR A 249 -23.58 4.59 -10.60
CA TYR A 249 -22.95 4.06 -9.41
C TYR A 249 -22.20 5.14 -8.64
N ASP A 250 -22.60 5.37 -7.40
CA ASP A 250 -21.94 6.25 -6.44
C ASP A 250 -21.96 5.58 -5.06
N ARG A 251 -22.98 5.83 -4.24
CA ARG A 251 -23.10 5.24 -2.91
C ARG A 251 -23.27 3.71 -2.94
N GLU A 252 -23.91 3.22 -3.98
CA GLU A 252 -24.17 1.79 -4.14
C GLU A 252 -22.87 0.95 -4.21
N LEU A 253 -21.79 1.52 -4.77
CA LEU A 253 -20.47 0.87 -4.77
C LEU A 253 -19.93 0.64 -3.35
N ILE A 254 -20.13 1.60 -2.45
CA ILE A 254 -19.75 1.47 -1.04
C ILE A 254 -20.54 0.33 -0.40
N ASP A 255 -21.84 0.29 -0.62
CA ASP A 255 -22.72 -0.73 -0.06
C ASP A 255 -22.40 -2.14 -0.60
N MET A 256 -22.10 -2.22 -1.88
CA MET A 256 -21.68 -3.48 -2.52
C MET A 256 -20.32 -3.96 -1.98
N ALA A 257 -19.35 -3.07 -1.85
CA ALA A 257 -18.04 -3.38 -1.28
C ALA A 257 -18.16 -3.83 0.18
N ALA A 258 -18.96 -3.12 0.98
CA ALA A 258 -19.22 -3.47 2.37
C ALA A 258 -19.84 -4.86 2.52
N LYS A 259 -20.80 -5.20 1.68
CA LYS A 259 -21.45 -6.53 1.69
C LYS A 259 -20.50 -7.66 1.30
N SER A 260 -19.64 -7.43 0.31
CA SER A 260 -18.71 -8.47 -0.17
C SER A 260 -17.59 -8.76 0.83
N GLU A 261 -17.15 -7.76 1.61
CA GLU A 261 -16.12 -7.91 2.65
C GLU A 261 -16.71 -8.22 4.05
N GLY A 262 -18.04 -8.30 4.20
CA GLY A 262 -18.68 -8.48 5.50
C GLY A 262 -18.53 -7.27 6.44
N LEU A 263 -18.22 -6.09 5.90
CA LEU A 263 -18.12 -4.84 6.64
C LEU A 263 -19.49 -4.17 6.78
N SER A 264 -19.74 -3.50 7.90
CA SER A 264 -20.97 -2.71 8.03
C SER A 264 -20.93 -1.46 7.17
N PRO A 265 -22.05 -1.02 6.55
CA PRO A 265 -22.10 0.19 5.75
C PRO A 265 -21.64 1.44 6.51
N ASP A 266 -22.01 1.58 7.78
CA ASP A 266 -21.62 2.72 8.64
C ASP A 266 -20.09 2.74 8.86
N PHE A 267 -19.46 1.59 8.97
CA PHE A 267 -18.01 1.48 9.10
C PHE A 267 -17.29 1.97 7.83
N VAL A 268 -17.79 1.61 6.65
CA VAL A 268 -17.23 2.01 5.36
C VAL A 268 -17.35 3.53 5.17
N GLU A 269 -18.51 4.10 5.47
CA GLU A 269 -18.78 5.54 5.33
C GLU A 269 -17.90 6.40 6.28
N LEU A 270 -17.64 5.90 7.49
CA LEU A 270 -16.85 6.61 8.52
C LEU A 270 -15.34 6.65 8.21
N HIS A 271 -14.81 5.61 7.55
CA HIS A 271 -13.37 5.49 7.26
C HIS A 271 -12.96 6.06 5.91
N GLU A 272 -13.91 6.27 5.01
CA GLU A 272 -13.65 6.76 3.67
C GLU A 272 -13.17 8.22 3.60
N GLN A 273 -13.49 9.04 4.62
CA GLN A 273 -13.20 10.48 4.64
C GLN A 273 -12.11 10.89 5.64
N ASN A 274 -11.70 10.01 6.54
CA ASN A 274 -10.75 10.31 7.61
C ASN A 274 -9.46 9.50 7.46
N ILE A 275 -8.53 10.02 6.66
CA ILE A 275 -7.12 9.57 6.73
C ILE A 275 -6.46 10.42 7.81
N PRO A 276 -6.01 9.84 8.94
CA PRO A 276 -5.25 10.57 9.92
C PRO A 276 -3.94 11.03 9.30
N SER A 277 -3.68 12.32 9.31
CA SER A 277 -2.44 12.94 8.82
C SER A 277 -1.25 12.71 9.76
N ASN A 278 -1.14 11.54 10.37
CA ASN A 278 -0.04 11.22 11.26
C ASN A 278 1.09 10.54 10.47
N LEU A 279 2.04 11.36 10.02
CA LEU A 279 3.27 10.94 9.33
C LEU A 279 4.02 9.83 10.11
N LEU A 280 3.98 9.89 11.45
CA LEU A 280 4.57 8.88 12.34
C LEU A 280 3.79 7.55 12.30
N TYR A 281 2.46 7.62 12.23
CA TYR A 281 1.59 6.46 12.13
C TYR A 281 1.75 5.78 10.76
N GLU A 282 1.82 6.56 9.67
CA GLU A 282 2.12 6.04 8.33
C GLU A 282 3.52 5.44 8.22
N MET A 283 4.54 6.02 8.91
CA MET A 283 5.89 5.46 8.98
C MET A 283 5.94 4.12 9.71
N ILE A 284 5.14 3.94 10.74
CA ILE A 284 5.12 2.74 11.59
C ILE A 284 4.24 1.64 10.97
N MET A 285 3.18 2.03 10.25
CA MET A 285 2.16 1.12 9.73
C MET A 285 2.46 0.58 8.32
N GLN A 286 3.48 1.07 7.65
CA GLN A 286 3.86 0.55 6.34
C GLN A 286 4.72 -0.69 6.46
N ASP A 287 4.09 -1.79 6.18
CA ASP A 287 4.64 -3.11 6.12
C ASP A 287 5.52 -3.33 4.89
N TYR A 288 6.67 -3.95 5.10
CA TYR A 288 7.71 -4.14 4.10
C TYR A 288 7.53 -5.36 3.22
N SER A 289 6.66 -6.30 3.59
CA SER A 289 6.78 -7.66 3.09
C SER A 289 5.48 -8.38 2.81
N VAL A 290 4.36 -7.69 2.60
CA VAL A 290 3.08 -8.36 2.51
C VAL A 290 2.60 -8.55 1.09
N PRO A 291 2.29 -9.81 0.67
CA PRO A 291 1.47 -10.06 -0.50
C PRO A 291 0.07 -9.45 -0.30
N LEU A 292 -0.40 -8.71 -1.29
CA LEU A 292 -1.57 -7.82 -1.27
C LEU A 292 -2.89 -8.37 -0.67
N GLU A 293 -3.06 -9.66 -0.51
CA GLU A 293 -4.37 -10.25 -0.20
C GLU A 293 -4.70 -10.46 1.28
N ASN A 294 -3.75 -10.42 2.21
CA ASN A 294 -4.01 -10.84 3.60
C ASN A 294 -3.55 -9.88 4.71
N SER A 295 -3.05 -8.70 4.38
CA SER A 295 -2.54 -7.73 5.36
C SER A 295 -2.82 -6.28 5.02
N LEU A 296 -3.75 -6.04 4.11
CA LEU A 296 -4.19 -4.70 3.79
C LEU A 296 -4.79 -4.01 5.03
N SER A 297 -4.51 -2.72 5.20
CA SER A 297 -5.33 -1.90 6.09
C SER A 297 -6.79 -2.05 5.67
N LYS A 298 -7.73 -1.78 6.56
CA LYS A 298 -9.15 -1.85 6.22
C LYS A 298 -9.49 -0.95 5.03
N ASP A 299 -8.80 0.19 4.92
CA ASP A 299 -8.97 1.15 3.83
C ASP A 299 -8.40 0.62 2.50
N ASP A 300 -7.27 -0.09 2.54
CA ASP A 300 -6.69 -0.72 1.35
C ASP A 300 -7.53 -1.91 0.88
N ALA A 301 -8.04 -2.73 1.82
CA ALA A 301 -8.95 -3.83 1.52
C ALA A 301 -10.25 -3.30 0.88
N LEU A 302 -10.78 -2.18 1.40
CA LEU A 302 -11.93 -1.51 0.83
C LEU A 302 -11.65 -1.00 -0.59
N PHE A 303 -10.50 -0.35 -0.81
CA PHE A 303 -10.12 0.16 -2.14
C PHE A 303 -9.95 -0.98 -3.16
N VAL A 304 -9.31 -2.10 -2.77
CA VAL A 304 -9.17 -3.29 -3.63
C VAL A 304 -10.53 -3.87 -3.98
N THR A 305 -11.42 -4.00 -2.99
CA THR A 305 -12.78 -4.51 -3.21
C THR A 305 -13.60 -3.60 -4.12
N GLN A 306 -13.55 -2.29 -3.89
CA GLN A 306 -14.19 -1.31 -4.78
C GLN A 306 -13.62 -1.39 -6.21
N SER A 307 -12.31 -1.54 -6.35
CA SER A 307 -11.67 -1.67 -7.66
C SER A 307 -12.11 -2.94 -8.42
N ARG A 308 -12.26 -4.06 -7.72
CA ARG A 308 -12.79 -5.32 -8.31
C ARG A 308 -14.24 -5.12 -8.77
N ILE A 309 -15.08 -4.48 -7.95
CA ILE A 309 -16.47 -4.20 -8.29
C ILE A 309 -16.56 -3.25 -9.48
N ILE A 310 -15.76 -2.18 -9.50
CA ILE A 310 -15.71 -1.23 -10.63
C ILE A 310 -15.36 -1.95 -11.94
N ARG A 311 -14.33 -2.80 -11.93
CA ARG A 311 -13.91 -3.58 -13.12
C ARG A 311 -15.00 -4.55 -13.56
N LYS A 312 -15.64 -5.24 -12.61
CA LYS A 312 -16.74 -6.16 -12.90
C LYS A 312 -17.91 -5.45 -13.56
N LEU A 313 -18.39 -4.34 -12.98
CA LEU A 313 -19.51 -3.55 -13.53
C LEU A 313 -19.17 -3.01 -14.93
N ALA A 314 -17.95 -2.52 -15.14
CA ALA A 314 -17.49 -2.02 -16.43
C ALA A 314 -17.44 -3.10 -17.51
N SER A 315 -17.19 -4.36 -17.12
CA SER A 315 -17.16 -5.50 -18.05
C SER A 315 -18.54 -6.04 -18.39
N GLU A 316 -19.50 -5.90 -17.49
CA GLU A 316 -20.83 -6.48 -17.66
C GLU A 316 -21.79 -5.55 -18.43
N GLN A 317 -21.64 -4.21 -18.28
CA GLN A 317 -22.59 -3.25 -18.85
C GLN A 317 -22.02 -1.84 -18.99
N SER A 318 -22.62 -1.06 -19.89
CA SER A 318 -22.37 0.40 -19.91
C SER A 318 -22.88 1.05 -18.64
N CYS A 319 -22.08 1.92 -18.02
CA CYS A 319 -22.47 2.55 -16.76
C CYS A 319 -21.76 3.90 -16.54
N ILE A 320 -22.25 4.66 -15.56
CA ILE A 320 -21.62 5.88 -15.06
C ILE A 320 -21.15 5.63 -13.63
N ILE A 321 -19.88 5.94 -13.36
CA ILE A 321 -19.26 5.75 -12.04
C ILE A 321 -18.74 7.09 -11.53
N ILE A 322 -19.12 7.42 -10.29
CA ILE A 322 -18.77 8.70 -9.66
C ILE A 322 -17.64 8.51 -8.65
N GLY A 323 -16.45 9.06 -8.95
CA GLY A 323 -15.30 9.07 -8.05
C GLY A 323 -14.68 7.69 -7.82
N ARG A 324 -14.23 7.39 -6.59
CA ARG A 324 -13.61 6.10 -6.20
C ARG A 324 -12.36 5.74 -6.99
N CYS A 325 -11.64 6.74 -7.51
CA CYS A 325 -10.52 6.53 -8.43
C CYS A 325 -10.89 5.64 -9.64
N ALA A 326 -12.17 5.65 -10.06
CA ALA A 326 -12.63 4.79 -11.15
C ALA A 326 -11.91 5.10 -12.47
N ASP A 327 -11.55 6.35 -12.73
CA ASP A 327 -10.71 6.80 -13.84
C ASP A 327 -9.34 6.09 -13.87
N TYR A 328 -8.74 5.90 -12.69
CA TYR A 328 -7.47 5.18 -12.54
C TYR A 328 -7.66 3.66 -12.60
N VAL A 329 -8.69 3.13 -11.95
CA VAL A 329 -9.01 1.69 -11.93
C VAL A 329 -9.28 1.16 -13.34
N LEU A 330 -9.93 1.99 -14.17
CA LEU A 330 -10.30 1.68 -15.57
C LEU A 330 -9.34 2.29 -16.60
N ARG A 331 -8.12 2.70 -16.21
CA ARG A 331 -7.15 3.34 -17.12
C ARG A 331 -6.79 2.50 -18.35
N ASP A 332 -6.87 1.18 -18.22
CA ASP A 332 -6.57 0.21 -19.28
C ASP A 332 -7.83 -0.22 -20.05
N PHE A 333 -9.02 0.31 -19.70
CA PHE A 333 -10.28 -0.01 -20.33
C PHE A 333 -10.49 0.88 -21.56
N LYS A 334 -10.54 0.29 -22.77
CA LYS A 334 -10.56 1.03 -24.04
C LYS A 334 -11.75 1.98 -24.19
N ASN A 335 -12.91 1.59 -23.68
CA ASN A 335 -14.16 2.34 -23.82
C ASN A 335 -14.53 3.09 -22.52
N CYS A 336 -13.54 3.59 -21.79
CA CYS A 336 -13.72 4.42 -20.61
C CYS A 336 -13.49 5.89 -20.95
N PHE A 337 -14.52 6.74 -20.75
CA PHE A 337 -14.44 8.18 -20.92
C PHE A 337 -14.33 8.86 -19.55
N LYS A 338 -13.22 9.53 -19.32
CA LYS A 338 -12.85 10.11 -18.01
C LYS A 338 -13.15 11.59 -18.01
N VAL A 339 -14.02 12.01 -17.10
CA VAL A 339 -14.46 13.42 -16.98
C VAL A 339 -14.09 13.96 -15.60
N PHE A 340 -13.62 15.21 -15.58
CA PHE A 340 -13.44 15.99 -14.35
C PHE A 340 -14.38 17.20 -14.37
N ILE A 341 -15.18 17.37 -13.32
CA ILE A 341 -16.10 18.52 -13.18
C ILE A 341 -15.61 19.41 -12.04
N HIS A 342 -15.33 20.65 -12.36
CA HIS A 342 -15.01 21.71 -11.40
C HIS A 342 -15.99 22.88 -11.50
N ALA A 343 -15.88 23.84 -10.58
CA ALA A 343 -16.63 25.09 -10.62
C ALA A 343 -15.88 26.19 -9.85
N ASP A 344 -16.20 27.46 -10.11
CA ASP A 344 -15.70 28.54 -9.29
C ASP A 344 -16.21 28.44 -7.84
N TYR A 345 -15.53 29.15 -6.94
CA TYR A 345 -15.81 29.06 -5.51
C TYR A 345 -17.24 29.50 -5.16
N ASP A 346 -17.70 30.60 -5.76
CA ASP A 346 -19.02 31.19 -5.44
C ASP A 346 -20.15 30.28 -5.90
N SER A 347 -20.04 29.69 -7.09
CA SER A 347 -20.97 28.69 -7.60
C SER A 347 -21.03 27.45 -6.74
N LYS A 348 -19.86 26.95 -6.28
CA LYS A 348 -19.77 25.80 -5.35
C LYS A 348 -20.43 26.13 -4.01
N LEU A 349 -20.14 27.30 -3.45
CA LEU A 349 -20.74 27.76 -2.19
C LEU A 349 -22.26 27.91 -2.29
N LYS A 350 -22.73 28.56 -3.35
CA LYS A 350 -24.16 28.71 -3.62
C LYS A 350 -24.86 27.35 -3.73
N ARG A 351 -24.28 26.41 -4.45
CA ARG A 351 -24.88 25.09 -4.60
C ARG A 351 -24.87 24.33 -3.27
N ALA A 352 -23.80 24.42 -2.48
CA ALA A 352 -23.70 23.78 -1.17
C ALA A 352 -24.79 24.34 -0.21
N THR A 353 -25.04 25.64 -0.22
CA THR A 353 -26.00 26.27 0.69
C THR A 353 -27.45 26.10 0.20
N VAL A 354 -27.70 26.30 -1.08
CA VAL A 354 -29.08 26.31 -1.64
C VAL A 354 -29.57 24.90 -1.98
N GLU A 355 -28.76 24.12 -2.68
CA GLU A 355 -29.17 22.80 -3.18
C GLU A 355 -28.91 21.68 -2.17
N TYR A 356 -27.77 21.73 -1.43
CA TYR A 356 -27.43 20.71 -0.45
C TYR A 356 -27.83 21.07 0.98
N HIS A 357 -28.46 22.26 1.16
CA HIS A 357 -28.96 22.75 2.45
C HIS A 357 -27.93 22.80 3.58
N GLU A 358 -26.65 23.03 3.23
CA GLU A 358 -25.61 23.20 4.22
C GLU A 358 -25.67 24.61 4.83
N PRO A 359 -25.48 24.74 6.17
CA PRO A 359 -25.34 26.06 6.78
C PRO A 359 -24.16 26.82 6.20
N GLU A 360 -24.30 28.10 5.89
CA GLU A 360 -23.32 28.93 5.17
C GLU A 360 -21.95 28.90 5.87
N GLU A 361 -21.91 28.97 7.21
CA GLU A 361 -20.69 28.93 8.03
C GLU A 361 -19.93 27.58 7.86
N LYS A 362 -20.64 26.47 7.64
CA LYS A 362 -20.07 25.14 7.47
C LYS A 362 -19.77 24.80 6.01
N ALA A 363 -20.48 25.43 5.08
CA ALA A 363 -20.34 25.14 3.66
C ALA A 363 -18.92 25.42 3.14
N ALA A 364 -18.33 26.56 3.52
CA ALA A 364 -16.97 26.94 3.12
C ALA A 364 -15.88 25.95 3.68
N GLU A 365 -16.03 25.53 4.92
CA GLU A 365 -15.13 24.55 5.53
C GLU A 365 -15.31 23.18 4.88
N LYS A 366 -16.55 22.75 4.65
CA LYS A 366 -16.88 21.48 4.01
C LYS A 366 -16.37 21.40 2.57
N LEU A 367 -16.41 22.49 1.80
CA LEU A 367 -15.82 22.58 0.46
C LEU A 367 -14.33 22.22 0.50
N LYS A 368 -13.56 22.91 1.33
CA LYS A 368 -12.11 22.67 1.46
C LYS A 368 -11.81 21.26 1.97
N HIS A 369 -12.47 20.84 3.03
CA HIS A 369 -12.20 19.56 3.68
C HIS A 369 -12.52 18.38 2.75
N THR A 370 -13.65 18.43 2.05
CA THR A 370 -14.07 17.34 1.14
C THR A 370 -13.14 17.22 -0.06
N ASP A 371 -12.77 18.33 -0.71
CA ASP A 371 -11.91 18.30 -1.88
C ASP A 371 -10.47 17.92 -1.50
N HIS A 372 -9.99 18.39 -0.33
CA HIS A 372 -8.70 17.95 0.21
C HIS A 372 -8.68 16.44 0.53
N GLY A 373 -9.77 15.93 1.15
CA GLY A 373 -9.93 14.49 1.40
C GLY A 373 -9.90 13.66 0.12
N ARG A 374 -10.61 14.10 -0.93
CA ARG A 374 -10.60 13.44 -2.25
C ARG A 374 -9.23 13.45 -2.91
N ALA A 375 -8.54 14.60 -2.87
CA ALA A 375 -7.19 14.74 -3.43
C ALA A 375 -6.20 13.83 -2.71
N ASN A 376 -6.26 13.76 -1.37
CA ASN A 376 -5.40 12.88 -0.58
C ASN A 376 -5.69 11.40 -0.87
N HIS A 377 -6.96 11.00 -0.88
CA HIS A 377 -7.36 9.62 -1.21
C HIS A 377 -6.85 9.24 -2.61
N TYR A 378 -7.10 10.08 -3.61
CA TYR A 378 -6.61 9.84 -4.97
C TYR A 378 -5.09 9.69 -5.02
N ARG A 379 -4.36 10.61 -4.37
CA ARG A 379 -2.90 10.57 -4.33
C ARG A 379 -2.36 9.33 -3.61
N THR A 380 -3.02 8.89 -2.55
CA THR A 380 -2.63 7.69 -1.79
C THR A 380 -2.69 6.44 -2.66
N TYR A 381 -3.80 6.24 -3.40
CA TYR A 381 -4.02 5.00 -4.15
C TYR A 381 -3.50 5.03 -5.59
N THR A 382 -3.32 6.21 -6.18
CA THR A 382 -2.87 6.34 -7.58
C THR A 382 -1.45 6.89 -7.73
N GLY A 383 -0.93 7.55 -6.69
CA GLY A 383 0.33 8.30 -6.75
C GLY A 383 0.26 9.59 -7.58
N ALA A 384 -0.91 9.92 -8.17
CA ALA A 384 -1.10 11.03 -9.09
C ALA A 384 -1.82 12.23 -8.43
N ILE A 385 -1.83 13.36 -9.12
CA ILE A 385 -2.53 14.57 -8.68
C ILE A 385 -3.98 14.49 -9.16
N TRP A 386 -4.93 14.60 -8.24
CA TRP A 386 -6.36 14.43 -8.50
C TRP A 386 -6.96 15.37 -9.54
N ASN A 387 -6.57 16.63 -9.53
CA ASN A 387 -7.08 17.67 -10.43
C ASN A 387 -6.12 17.98 -11.60
N ASP A 388 -5.22 17.06 -11.93
CA ASP A 388 -4.38 17.20 -13.13
C ASP A 388 -5.19 16.84 -14.37
N ALA A 389 -5.42 17.84 -15.22
CA ALA A 389 -6.21 17.71 -16.45
C ALA A 389 -5.67 16.61 -17.40
N SER A 390 -4.40 16.29 -17.34
CA SER A 390 -3.77 15.26 -18.20
C SER A 390 -4.27 13.84 -17.93
N HIS A 391 -4.95 13.60 -16.81
CA HIS A 391 -5.52 12.29 -16.43
C HIS A 391 -6.95 12.10 -16.95
N TYR A 392 -7.56 13.14 -17.50
CA TYR A 392 -8.96 13.13 -17.91
C TYR A 392 -9.07 13.41 -19.42
N ASP A 393 -10.06 12.79 -20.06
CA ASP A 393 -10.36 13.03 -21.47
C ASP A 393 -11.12 14.35 -21.67
N LEU A 394 -11.81 14.82 -20.61
CA LEU A 394 -12.56 16.08 -20.61
C LEU A 394 -12.59 16.70 -19.20
N CYS A 395 -12.27 17.98 -19.12
CA CYS A 395 -12.45 18.81 -17.92
C CYS A 395 -13.47 19.91 -18.21
N LEU A 396 -14.51 20.04 -17.39
CA LEU A 396 -15.58 21.04 -17.59
C LEU A 396 -15.79 21.91 -16.36
N ASP A 397 -15.97 23.19 -16.62
CA ASP A 397 -16.39 24.18 -15.64
C ASP A 397 -17.90 24.28 -15.61
N SER A 398 -18.56 23.74 -14.58
CA SER A 398 -20.00 23.78 -14.42
C SER A 398 -20.56 25.14 -13.99
N SER A 399 -19.70 26.06 -13.56
CA SER A 399 -20.11 27.45 -13.32
C SER A 399 -20.40 28.20 -14.64
N LEU A 400 -19.63 27.84 -15.69
CA LEU A 400 -19.80 28.42 -17.02
C LEU A 400 -20.94 27.79 -17.83
N PHE A 401 -20.99 26.45 -17.83
CA PHE A 401 -21.92 25.69 -18.70
C PHE A 401 -23.22 25.28 -18.01
N GLY A 402 -23.29 25.37 -16.68
CA GLY A 402 -24.38 24.79 -15.91
C GLY A 402 -24.37 23.25 -15.96
N VAL A 403 -25.23 22.62 -15.18
CA VAL A 403 -25.41 21.17 -15.17
C VAL A 403 -25.85 20.63 -16.53
N ASP A 404 -26.89 21.27 -17.10
CA ASP A 404 -27.51 20.85 -18.38
C ASP A 404 -26.55 21.04 -19.56
N GLY A 405 -25.77 22.12 -19.59
CA GLY A 405 -24.77 22.36 -20.62
C GLY A 405 -23.63 21.33 -20.56
N CYS A 406 -23.17 21.01 -19.36
CA CYS A 406 -22.15 19.92 -19.17
C CYS A 406 -22.70 18.57 -19.66
N CYS A 407 -23.95 18.23 -19.31
CA CYS A 407 -24.61 17.02 -19.78
C CYS A 407 -24.69 16.94 -21.29
N LYS A 408 -25.07 18.07 -21.95
CA LYS A 408 -25.15 18.13 -23.40
C LYS A 408 -23.80 17.91 -24.06
N ILE A 409 -22.73 18.57 -23.60
CA ILE A 409 -21.38 18.45 -24.13
C ILE A 409 -20.88 16.99 -24.00
N ILE A 410 -20.98 16.40 -22.81
CA ILE A 410 -20.57 15.02 -22.59
C ILE A 410 -21.41 14.06 -23.44
N GLY A 411 -22.72 14.27 -23.48
CA GLY A 411 -23.63 13.43 -24.27
C GLY A 411 -23.31 13.42 -25.75
N GLU A 412 -23.04 14.59 -26.34
CA GLU A 412 -22.65 14.70 -27.76
C GLU A 412 -21.34 13.97 -28.06
N ILE A 413 -20.32 14.12 -27.20
CA ILE A 413 -19.03 13.42 -27.35
C ILE A 413 -19.21 11.91 -27.28
N ILE A 414 -19.97 11.41 -26.31
CA ILE A 414 -20.24 9.97 -26.18
C ILE A 414 -21.03 9.43 -27.38
N ALA A 415 -22.05 10.17 -27.84
CA ALA A 415 -22.83 9.77 -28.99
C ALA A 415 -21.96 9.67 -30.26
N GLN A 416 -21.01 10.57 -30.42
CA GLN A 416 -20.12 10.57 -31.58
C GLN A 416 -19.06 9.45 -31.54
N ASN A 417 -18.48 9.18 -30.38
CA ASN A 417 -17.32 8.30 -30.27
C ASN A 417 -17.68 6.83 -29.98
N TYR A 418 -18.76 6.59 -29.23
CA TYR A 418 -19.08 5.25 -28.73
C TYR A 418 -20.38 4.67 -29.30
N LEU A 419 -21.36 5.49 -29.67
CA LEU A 419 -22.64 4.99 -30.17
C LEU A 419 -22.68 4.88 -31.71
N LYS A 420 -21.93 5.71 -32.45
CA LYS A 420 -21.84 5.60 -33.91
C LYS A 420 -21.02 4.42 -34.41
N GLN A 421 -20.06 3.91 -33.62
CA GLN A 421 -19.28 2.72 -33.99
C GLN A 421 -20.08 1.42 -33.99
N LYS A 422 -21.30 1.43 -33.44
CA LYS A 422 -22.20 0.27 -33.41
C LYS A 422 -23.01 0.07 -34.70
N ASN A 423 -23.01 1.06 -35.59
CA ASN A 423 -23.79 1.06 -36.85
C ASN A 423 -22.94 0.93 -38.12
N ASN A 424 -21.64 0.68 -38.00
CA ASN A 424 -20.75 0.30 -39.10
C ASN A 424 -20.17 -1.10 -38.83
#